data_139119abacac41e614d6a62d6cea8681
#
_entry.id   139119abacac41e614d6a62d6cea8681
#
_cell.length_a   1.000
_cell.length_b   1.000
_cell.length_c   1.000
_cell.angle_alpha   90.00
_cell.angle_beta   90.00
_cell.angle_gamma   90.00
#
_symmetry.space_group_name_H-M   'P 1'
#
loop_
_entity.id
_entity.type
_entity.pdbx_description
1 polymer ?
#
loop_
_entity_poly.entity_id
_entity_poly.type
_entity_poly.pdbx_seq_one_letter_code
_entity_poly.pdbx_strand_id
1 'polypeptide(L)'
;QEIEADGLPIAARLPIFVGDENEPVAVTIARTITVFDAYFSAHRPDAVLLLGDRFEIFAAATAAAARHIPIAHISGGDVTLGAADEYYRHCITKMAAVHFPSCADSAARLVRMGEAPETVFCVGGLGDENIRTLPKMSREELCNSTGFPLQQPFALVTYHPETSADAKLEIGRA
;
A
#
# COMPACT_ATOMS: atom_id res chain seq x y z
N GLN A 1 -4.60 -6.41 15.28
CA GLN A 1 -5.02 -5.46 16.33
C GLN A 1 -6.10 -4.52 15.80
N GLU A 2 -5.82 -3.59 14.87
CA GLU A 2 -6.86 -2.70 14.30
C GLU A 2 -7.93 -3.49 13.55
N ILE A 3 -7.55 -4.39 12.64
CA ILE A 3 -8.48 -5.25 11.90
C ILE A 3 -9.45 -5.98 12.83
N GLU A 4 -8.95 -6.50 13.95
CA GLU A 4 -9.77 -7.19 14.96
C GLU A 4 -10.65 -6.22 15.76
N ALA A 5 -10.14 -5.03 16.06
CA ALA A 5 -10.90 -3.99 16.73
C ALA A 5 -12.07 -3.49 15.88
N ASP A 6 -11.90 -3.46 14.57
CA ASP A 6 -12.95 -3.11 13.61
C ASP A 6 -13.94 -4.28 13.34
N GLY A 7 -13.73 -5.42 14.00
CA GLY A 7 -14.59 -6.59 13.84
C GLY A 7 -14.47 -7.32 12.51
N LEU A 8 -13.41 -7.06 11.75
CA LEU A 8 -13.17 -7.72 10.47
C LEU A 8 -12.58 -9.13 10.68
N PRO A 9 -13.08 -10.17 9.99
CA PRO A 9 -12.57 -11.52 10.13
C PRO A 9 -11.19 -11.65 9.49
N ILE A 10 -10.24 -12.24 10.23
CA ILE A 10 -8.92 -12.59 9.72
C ILE A 10 -8.94 -14.07 9.31
N ALA A 11 -8.89 -14.33 8.01
CA ALA A 11 -8.92 -15.70 7.48
C ALA A 11 -7.64 -16.47 7.78
N ALA A 12 -6.48 -15.81 7.73
CA ALA A 12 -5.19 -16.41 8.04
C ALA A 12 -4.16 -15.36 8.49
N ARG A 13 -3.17 -15.83 9.27
CA ARG A 13 -1.97 -15.04 9.62
C ARG A 13 -0.77 -15.75 9.00
N LEU A 14 -0.16 -15.12 8.01
CA LEU A 14 0.95 -15.69 7.26
C LEU A 14 2.28 -15.17 7.79
N PRO A 15 3.22 -16.06 8.20
CA PRO A 15 4.49 -15.65 8.80
C PRO A 15 5.50 -15.25 7.72
N ILE A 16 5.43 -14.02 7.26
CA ILE A 16 6.32 -13.48 6.23
C ILE A 16 7.60 -12.85 6.80
N PHE A 17 7.57 -12.39 8.04
CA PHE A 17 8.74 -11.86 8.76
C PHE A 17 9.22 -12.86 9.81
N VAL A 18 10.55 -12.97 9.97
CA VAL A 18 11.18 -13.90 10.93
C VAL A 18 11.83 -13.18 12.12
N GLY A 19 11.63 -11.86 12.25
CA GLY A 19 12.14 -11.06 13.37
C GLY A 19 13.59 -10.62 13.24
N ASP A 20 14.24 -10.83 12.11
CA ASP A 20 15.56 -10.28 11.81
C ASP A 20 15.40 -8.97 11.03
N GLU A 21 15.69 -7.84 11.70
CA GLU A 21 15.58 -6.50 11.11
C GLU A 21 16.64 -6.24 10.02
N ASN A 22 17.69 -7.05 9.94
CA ASN A 22 18.74 -6.94 8.93
C ASN A 22 18.56 -7.93 7.76
N GLU A 23 17.43 -8.64 7.72
CA GLU A 23 17.19 -9.57 6.63
C GLU A 23 17.10 -8.82 5.28
N PRO A 24 17.83 -9.24 4.25
CA PRO A 24 17.73 -8.65 2.94
C PRO A 24 16.30 -8.73 2.39
N VAL A 25 15.77 -7.62 1.86
CA VAL A 25 14.40 -7.54 1.30
C VAL A 25 14.12 -8.65 0.28
N ALA A 26 15.11 -9.00 -0.55
CA ALA A 26 14.97 -10.09 -1.52
C ALA A 26 14.66 -11.46 -0.87
N VAL A 27 15.21 -11.73 0.32
CA VAL A 27 14.93 -12.97 1.07
C VAL A 27 13.51 -12.97 1.60
N THR A 28 13.08 -11.83 2.15
CA THR A 28 11.69 -11.65 2.62
C THR A 28 10.70 -11.78 1.45
N ILE A 29 10.99 -11.18 0.28
CA ILE A 29 10.17 -11.35 -0.94
C ILE A 29 10.04 -12.82 -1.31
N ALA A 30 11.16 -13.56 -1.40
CA ALA A 30 11.15 -14.97 -1.77
C ALA A 30 10.34 -15.82 -0.80
N ARG A 31 10.48 -15.59 0.50
CA ARG A 31 9.68 -16.27 1.53
C ARG A 31 8.20 -15.91 1.40
N THR A 32 7.87 -14.64 1.22
CA THR A 32 6.50 -14.17 1.09
C THR A 32 5.82 -14.81 -0.12
N ILE A 33 6.49 -14.88 -1.28
CA ILE A 33 5.97 -15.59 -2.46
C ILE A 33 5.65 -17.05 -2.10
N THR A 34 6.58 -17.76 -1.45
CA THR A 34 6.40 -19.17 -1.09
C THR A 34 5.22 -19.38 -0.14
N VAL A 35 5.09 -18.52 0.87
CA VAL A 35 4.02 -18.58 1.87
C VAL A 35 2.66 -18.31 1.23
N PHE A 36 2.55 -17.28 0.40
CA PHE A 36 1.30 -16.98 -0.31
C PHE A 36 0.97 -18.04 -1.36
N ASP A 37 1.97 -18.59 -2.06
CA ASP A 37 1.75 -19.69 -3.00
C ASP A 37 1.13 -20.91 -2.32
N ALA A 38 1.67 -21.30 -1.17
CA ALA A 38 1.10 -22.41 -0.37
C ALA A 38 -0.33 -22.11 0.09
N TYR A 39 -0.60 -20.88 0.56
CA TYR A 39 -1.92 -20.45 0.97
C TYR A 39 -2.92 -20.48 -0.18
N PHE A 40 -2.60 -19.89 -1.33
CA PHE A 40 -3.46 -19.88 -2.50
C PHE A 40 -3.68 -21.26 -3.11
N SER A 41 -2.68 -22.16 -2.98
CA SER A 41 -2.85 -23.57 -3.36
C SER A 41 -3.95 -24.27 -2.56
N ALA A 42 -4.00 -23.99 -1.26
CA ALA A 42 -4.95 -24.63 -0.35
C ALA A 42 -6.35 -24.02 -0.42
N HIS A 43 -6.47 -22.70 -0.64
CA HIS A 43 -7.73 -21.97 -0.50
C HIS A 43 -8.35 -21.52 -1.81
N ARG A 44 -7.57 -21.39 -2.89
CA ARG A 44 -7.98 -21.03 -4.26
C ARG A 44 -9.05 -19.92 -4.31
N PRO A 45 -8.72 -18.69 -3.90
CA PRO A 45 -9.67 -17.58 -4.02
C PRO A 45 -9.98 -17.29 -5.48
N ASP A 46 -11.20 -16.83 -5.78
CA ASP A 46 -11.62 -16.43 -7.13
C ASP A 46 -10.91 -15.16 -7.62
N ALA A 47 -10.53 -14.29 -6.68
CA ALA A 47 -9.75 -13.08 -6.94
C ALA A 47 -9.04 -12.63 -5.65
N VAL A 48 -7.99 -11.81 -5.79
CA VAL A 48 -7.34 -11.12 -4.68
C VAL A 48 -7.42 -9.62 -4.87
N LEU A 49 -7.73 -8.89 -3.80
CA LEU A 49 -7.68 -7.44 -3.74
C LEU A 49 -6.41 -7.02 -3.03
N LEU A 50 -5.56 -6.24 -3.71
CA LEU A 50 -4.28 -5.79 -3.19
C LEU A 50 -4.25 -4.27 -3.12
N LEU A 51 -3.78 -3.75 -1.98
CA LEU A 51 -3.62 -2.32 -1.75
C LEU A 51 -2.14 -1.95 -1.70
N GLY A 52 -1.76 -0.97 -2.52
CA GLY A 52 -0.45 -0.33 -2.43
C GLY A 52 0.64 -1.03 -3.22
N ASP A 53 1.87 -0.86 -2.77
CA ASP A 53 3.07 -0.97 -3.58
C ASP A 53 4.29 -1.52 -2.85
N ARG A 54 4.14 -1.90 -1.59
CA ARG A 54 5.25 -2.45 -0.83
C ARG A 54 5.69 -3.82 -1.35
N PHE A 55 6.92 -4.19 -1.06
CA PHE A 55 7.51 -5.46 -1.52
C PHE A 55 6.71 -6.70 -1.08
N GLU A 56 6.03 -6.64 0.08
CA GLU A 56 5.16 -7.73 0.54
C GLU A 56 3.93 -7.90 -0.37
N ILE A 57 3.36 -6.78 -0.83
CA ILE A 57 2.22 -6.79 -1.76
C ILE A 57 2.65 -7.27 -3.14
N PHE A 58 3.85 -6.84 -3.61
CA PHE A 58 4.45 -7.36 -4.83
C PHE A 58 4.66 -8.88 -4.78
N ALA A 59 5.13 -9.39 -3.65
CA ALA A 59 5.32 -10.82 -3.45
C ALA A 59 3.99 -11.60 -3.47
N ALA A 60 2.96 -11.08 -2.80
CA ALA A 60 1.61 -11.65 -2.84
C ALA A 60 1.02 -11.63 -4.26
N ALA A 61 1.18 -10.52 -4.99
CA ALA A 61 0.76 -10.39 -6.38
C ALA A 61 1.46 -11.41 -7.29
N THR A 62 2.78 -11.61 -7.09
CA THR A 62 3.57 -12.59 -7.84
C THR A 62 3.05 -14.02 -7.63
N ALA A 63 2.75 -14.37 -6.39
CA ALA A 63 2.18 -15.69 -6.08
C ALA A 63 0.78 -15.88 -6.69
N ALA A 64 -0.08 -14.85 -6.65
CA ALA A 64 -1.41 -14.89 -7.25
C ALA A 64 -1.32 -15.02 -8.79
N ALA A 65 -0.47 -14.21 -9.43
CA ALA A 65 -0.27 -14.25 -10.88
C ALA A 65 0.28 -15.60 -11.35
N ALA A 66 1.23 -16.20 -10.62
CA ALA A 66 1.78 -17.52 -10.92
C ALA A 66 0.72 -18.63 -10.85
N ARG A 67 -0.35 -18.42 -10.10
CA ARG A 67 -1.50 -19.34 -9.99
C ARG A 67 -2.69 -18.94 -10.85
N HIS A 68 -2.54 -17.91 -11.70
CA HIS A 68 -3.62 -17.39 -12.54
C HIS A 68 -4.85 -16.93 -11.73
N ILE A 69 -4.64 -16.42 -10.51
CA ILE A 69 -5.69 -15.83 -9.69
C ILE A 69 -5.81 -14.36 -10.11
N PRO A 70 -7.00 -13.89 -10.53
CA PRO A 70 -7.19 -12.49 -10.90
C PRO A 70 -6.86 -11.53 -9.76
N ILE A 71 -6.18 -10.44 -10.08
CA ILE A 71 -5.77 -9.42 -9.11
C ILE A 71 -6.54 -8.13 -9.39
N ALA A 72 -7.12 -7.55 -8.35
CA ALA A 72 -7.64 -6.20 -8.33
C ALA A 72 -6.66 -5.32 -7.52
N HIS A 73 -6.12 -4.26 -8.15
CA HIS A 73 -5.07 -3.44 -7.57
C HIS A 73 -5.58 -2.04 -7.22
N ILE A 74 -5.50 -1.67 -5.94
CA ILE A 74 -5.83 -0.33 -5.44
C ILE A 74 -4.55 0.51 -5.38
N SER A 75 -4.66 1.80 -5.72
CA SER A 75 -3.56 2.79 -5.75
C SER A 75 -2.47 2.48 -6.78
N GLY A 76 -2.80 1.75 -7.86
CA GLY A 76 -1.95 1.64 -9.02
C GLY A 76 -1.85 2.97 -9.79
N GLY A 77 -0.74 3.16 -10.50
CA GLY A 77 -0.54 4.35 -11.34
C GLY A 77 -0.04 5.61 -10.60
N ASP A 78 0.04 5.60 -9.29
CA ASP A 78 0.67 6.69 -8.52
C ASP A 78 2.18 6.77 -8.79
N VAL A 79 2.82 7.87 -8.41
CA VAL A 79 4.27 8.09 -8.57
C VAL A 79 4.88 8.40 -7.22
N THR A 80 5.97 7.71 -6.90
CA THR A 80 6.77 7.97 -5.71
C THR A 80 8.24 8.02 -6.13
N LEU A 81 8.69 9.20 -6.59
CA LEU A 81 10.06 9.38 -7.04
C LEU A 81 11.04 9.09 -5.90
N GLY A 82 12.13 8.37 -6.23
CA GLY A 82 13.16 8.04 -5.25
C GLY A 82 12.81 6.90 -4.28
N ALA A 83 11.70 6.19 -4.48
CA ALA A 83 11.34 5.03 -3.68
C ALA A 83 11.38 3.72 -4.48
N ALA A 84 11.83 2.64 -3.85
CA ALA A 84 11.80 1.31 -4.45
C ALA A 84 10.37 0.82 -4.73
N ASP A 85 9.40 1.30 -3.96
CA ASP A 85 7.97 1.00 -4.10
C ASP A 85 7.42 1.38 -5.48
N GLU A 86 8.04 2.36 -6.17
CA GLU A 86 7.70 2.72 -7.56
C GLU A 86 7.78 1.52 -8.51
N TYR A 87 8.84 0.72 -8.41
CA TYR A 87 9.02 -0.46 -9.25
C TYR A 87 8.00 -1.53 -8.92
N TYR A 88 7.79 -1.79 -7.64
CA TYR A 88 6.82 -2.79 -7.19
C TYR A 88 5.41 -2.44 -7.62
N ARG A 89 5.00 -1.18 -7.48
CA ARG A 89 3.68 -0.69 -7.89
C ARG A 89 3.41 -0.98 -9.36
N HIS A 90 4.35 -0.65 -10.23
CA HIS A 90 4.19 -0.87 -11.66
C HIS A 90 4.22 -2.36 -12.03
N CYS A 91 5.02 -3.17 -11.35
CA CYS A 91 5.00 -4.62 -11.51
C CYS A 91 3.65 -5.22 -11.09
N ILE A 92 3.08 -4.79 -9.95
CA ILE A 92 1.75 -5.23 -9.50
C ILE A 92 0.69 -4.83 -10.52
N THR A 93 0.74 -3.59 -11.02
CA THR A 93 -0.16 -3.12 -12.08
C THR A 93 -0.16 -4.07 -13.28
N LYS A 94 1.02 -4.48 -13.77
CA LYS A 94 1.13 -5.38 -14.94
C LYS A 94 0.64 -6.81 -14.68
N MET A 95 0.50 -7.22 -13.44
CA MET A 95 -0.08 -8.51 -13.05
C MET A 95 -1.59 -8.40 -12.76
N ALA A 96 -2.11 -7.20 -12.59
CA ALA A 96 -3.51 -6.99 -12.20
C ALA A 96 -4.45 -7.03 -13.42
N ALA A 97 -5.67 -7.53 -13.19
CA ALA A 97 -6.75 -7.59 -14.17
C ALA A 97 -7.70 -6.38 -14.07
N VAL A 98 -7.76 -5.75 -12.88
CA VAL A 98 -8.63 -4.60 -12.61
C VAL A 98 -7.87 -3.59 -11.74
N HIS A 99 -8.08 -2.30 -12.00
CA HIS A 99 -7.31 -1.22 -11.40
C HIS A 99 -8.22 -0.18 -10.75
N PHE A 100 -7.89 0.22 -9.52
CA PHE A 100 -8.58 1.24 -8.75
C PHE A 100 -7.61 2.38 -8.37
N PRO A 101 -7.25 3.26 -9.34
CA PRO A 101 -6.38 4.40 -9.07
C PRO A 101 -7.08 5.47 -8.22
N SER A 102 -6.26 6.23 -7.48
CA SER A 102 -6.70 7.28 -6.55
C SER A 102 -7.13 8.57 -7.24
N CYS A 103 -6.65 8.84 -8.44
CA CYS A 103 -6.94 10.08 -9.16
C CYS A 103 -6.89 9.90 -10.69
N ALA A 104 -7.37 10.92 -11.41
CA ALA A 104 -7.43 10.91 -12.87
C ALA A 104 -6.04 10.79 -13.53
N ASP A 105 -5.01 11.41 -12.96
CA ASP A 105 -3.64 11.34 -13.48
C ASP A 105 -3.06 9.94 -13.37
N SER A 106 -3.32 9.25 -12.26
CA SER A 106 -2.95 7.86 -12.05
C SER A 106 -3.69 6.94 -12.99
N ALA A 107 -4.99 7.15 -13.19
CA ALA A 107 -5.79 6.41 -14.16
C ALA A 107 -5.23 6.58 -15.60
N ALA A 108 -4.94 7.81 -16.00
CA ALA A 108 -4.35 8.09 -17.31
C ALA A 108 -2.96 7.44 -17.47
N ARG A 109 -2.19 7.31 -16.39
CA ARG A 109 -0.89 6.63 -16.42
C ARG A 109 -1.05 5.14 -16.62
N LEU A 110 -2.00 4.49 -15.96
CA LEU A 110 -2.30 3.07 -16.15
C LEU A 110 -2.62 2.78 -17.63
N VAL A 111 -3.47 3.58 -18.25
CA VAL A 111 -3.80 3.44 -19.68
C VAL A 111 -2.54 3.62 -20.55
N ARG A 112 -1.68 4.61 -20.24
CA ARG A 112 -0.40 4.77 -20.96
C ARG A 112 0.58 3.62 -20.75
N MET A 113 0.48 2.91 -19.64
CA MET A 113 1.24 1.67 -19.39
C MET A 113 0.68 0.47 -20.16
N GLY A 114 -0.44 0.64 -20.85
CA GLY A 114 -1.06 -0.39 -21.70
C GLY A 114 -2.16 -1.18 -21.02
N GLU A 115 -2.70 -0.69 -19.89
CA GLU A 115 -3.89 -1.28 -19.29
C GLU A 115 -5.14 -0.88 -20.09
N ALA A 116 -6.10 -1.79 -20.24
CA ALA A 116 -7.33 -1.54 -20.97
C ALA A 116 -8.19 -0.51 -20.22
N PRO A 117 -8.64 0.57 -20.87
CA PRO A 117 -9.40 1.63 -20.20
C PRO A 117 -10.63 1.14 -19.43
N GLU A 118 -11.28 0.10 -19.95
CA GLU A 118 -12.47 -0.53 -19.34
C GLU A 118 -12.17 -1.29 -18.05
N THR A 119 -10.91 -1.54 -17.72
CA THR A 119 -10.48 -2.17 -16.48
C THR A 119 -9.98 -1.17 -15.43
N VAL A 120 -9.99 0.14 -15.75
CA VAL A 120 -9.46 1.20 -14.89
C VAL A 120 -10.61 2.04 -14.34
N PHE A 121 -10.84 1.94 -13.04
CA PHE A 121 -11.92 2.63 -12.32
C PHE A 121 -11.32 3.62 -11.32
N CYS A 122 -11.35 4.92 -11.61
CA CYS A 122 -10.87 5.95 -10.68
C CYS A 122 -11.84 6.08 -9.50
N VAL A 123 -11.42 5.65 -8.31
CA VAL A 123 -12.28 5.55 -7.11
C VAL A 123 -11.99 6.63 -6.05
N GLY A 124 -10.94 7.41 -6.23
CA GLY A 124 -10.50 8.36 -5.21
C GLY A 124 -9.51 7.76 -4.21
N GLY A 125 -8.93 8.60 -3.37
CA GLY A 125 -8.03 8.18 -2.29
C GLY A 125 -8.81 7.64 -1.09
N LEU A 126 -8.41 6.49 -0.55
CA LEU A 126 -9.06 5.90 0.63
C LEU A 126 -9.03 6.82 1.85
N GLY A 127 -7.94 7.59 2.01
CA GLY A 127 -7.83 8.57 3.10
C GLY A 127 -8.79 9.73 2.99
N ASP A 128 -9.15 10.14 1.77
CA ASP A 128 -10.05 11.27 1.53
C ASP A 128 -11.47 11.00 2.03
N GLU A 129 -11.95 9.79 1.86
CA GLU A 129 -13.25 9.37 2.37
C GLU A 129 -13.28 9.39 3.89
N ASN A 130 -12.24 8.84 4.53
CA ASN A 130 -12.11 8.87 5.99
C ASN A 130 -12.08 10.30 6.54
N ILE A 131 -11.35 11.22 5.90
CA ILE A 131 -11.33 12.63 6.29
C ILE A 131 -12.72 13.26 6.22
N ARG A 132 -13.56 12.86 5.26
CA ARG A 132 -14.90 13.41 5.08
C ARG A 132 -15.95 12.80 6.01
N THR A 133 -15.85 11.51 6.28
CA THR A 133 -16.92 10.72 6.93
C THR A 133 -16.68 10.46 8.40
N LEU A 134 -15.42 10.34 8.85
CA LEU A 134 -15.12 10.08 10.24
C LEU A 134 -15.48 11.27 11.15
N PRO A 135 -16.00 11.01 12.36
CA PRO A 135 -16.21 12.03 13.36
C PRO A 135 -14.91 12.76 13.66
N LYS A 136 -14.96 14.09 13.66
CA LYS A 136 -13.79 14.92 13.96
C LYS A 136 -13.76 15.22 15.45
N MET A 137 -12.59 15.05 16.06
CA MET A 137 -12.35 15.50 17.43
C MET A 137 -12.48 17.01 17.53
N SER A 138 -13.02 17.49 18.62
CA SER A 138 -12.89 18.89 19.03
C SER A 138 -11.40 19.21 19.32
N ARG A 139 -11.06 20.49 19.34
CA ARG A 139 -9.69 20.92 19.69
C ARG A 139 -9.29 20.44 21.08
N GLU A 140 -10.21 20.48 22.06
CA GLU A 140 -9.96 20.04 23.42
C GLU A 140 -9.68 18.54 23.50
N GLU A 141 -10.50 17.72 22.84
CA GLU A 141 -10.29 16.27 22.72
C GLU A 141 -8.95 15.95 22.06
N LEU A 142 -8.58 16.69 21.00
CA LEU A 142 -7.31 16.49 20.31
C LEU A 142 -6.11 16.87 21.20
N CYS A 143 -6.20 18.00 21.94
CA CYS A 143 -5.17 18.37 22.92
C CYS A 143 -5.00 17.29 24.00
N ASN A 144 -6.11 16.79 24.52
CA ASN A 144 -6.09 15.75 25.55
C ASN A 144 -5.52 14.43 25.04
N SER A 145 -5.86 14.03 23.80
CA SER A 145 -5.41 12.77 23.21
C SER A 145 -3.94 12.78 22.83
N THR A 146 -3.41 13.93 22.34
CA THR A 146 -2.02 14.06 21.91
C THR A 146 -1.07 14.54 23.01
N GLY A 147 -1.60 15.13 24.09
CA GLY A 147 -0.81 15.82 25.11
C GLY A 147 -0.17 17.12 24.61
N PHE A 148 -0.52 17.59 23.40
CA PHE A 148 0.05 18.78 22.79
C PHE A 148 -0.91 19.96 22.87
N PRO A 149 -0.49 21.11 23.41
CA PRO A 149 -1.34 22.30 23.51
C PRO A 149 -1.44 22.97 22.13
N LEU A 150 -2.47 22.62 21.36
CA LEU A 150 -2.76 23.19 20.05
C LEU A 150 -3.26 24.64 20.19
N GLN A 151 -2.38 25.53 20.58
CA GLN A 151 -2.64 26.96 20.58
C GLN A 151 -2.39 27.55 19.21
N GLN A 152 -3.06 28.61 18.89
CA GLN A 152 -3.12 29.20 17.55
C GLN A 152 -1.88 29.93 17.11
N PRO A 153 -1.72 30.06 15.80
CA PRO A 153 -1.92 29.07 14.74
C PRO A 153 -0.81 28.05 14.81
N PHE A 154 -1.03 26.83 14.32
CA PHE A 154 0.01 25.82 14.25
C PHE A 154 0.11 25.24 12.81
N ALA A 155 1.26 24.70 12.48
CA ALA A 155 1.47 23.92 11.28
C ALA A 155 1.88 22.49 11.68
N LEU A 156 1.24 21.50 11.06
CA LEU A 156 1.68 20.12 11.12
C LEU A 156 2.58 19.86 9.92
N VAL A 157 3.83 19.46 10.19
CA VAL A 157 4.81 19.17 9.16
C VAL A 157 5.20 17.69 9.25
N THR A 158 5.05 16.97 8.13
CA THR A 158 5.52 15.59 7.99
C THR A 158 6.53 15.54 6.86
N TYR A 159 7.71 15.00 7.14
CA TYR A 159 8.77 14.81 6.15
C TYR A 159 9.04 13.32 5.95
N HIS A 160 8.99 12.89 4.70
CA HIS A 160 9.33 11.53 4.29
C HIS A 160 10.58 11.57 3.40
N PRO A 161 11.76 11.11 3.91
CA PRO A 161 12.98 11.06 3.10
C PRO A 161 12.85 10.03 1.98
N GLU A 162 13.58 10.24 0.90
CA GLU A 162 13.71 9.24 -0.18
C GLU A 162 14.37 7.97 0.35
N THR A 163 13.76 6.82 0.11
CA THR A 163 14.27 5.53 0.60
C THR A 163 15.40 4.95 -0.26
N SER A 164 15.56 5.45 -1.49
CA SER A 164 16.63 5.07 -2.42
C SER A 164 17.90 5.92 -2.30
N ALA A 165 17.83 7.05 -1.58
CA ALA A 165 18.95 7.93 -1.33
C ALA A 165 19.63 7.65 0.02
N ASP A 166 20.90 8.06 0.18
CA ASP A 166 21.55 8.05 1.49
C ASP A 166 20.89 9.11 2.40
N ALA A 167 20.07 8.67 3.33
CA ALA A 167 19.26 9.53 4.21
C ALA A 167 20.06 10.60 4.95
N LYS A 168 21.38 10.40 5.12
CA LYS A 168 22.28 11.39 5.73
C LYS A 168 22.57 12.59 4.82
N LEU A 169 22.43 12.44 3.51
CA LEU A 169 22.69 13.52 2.55
C LEU A 169 21.49 14.45 2.38
N GLU A 170 20.27 13.98 2.68
CA GLU A 170 19.04 14.76 2.47
C GLU A 170 18.69 15.67 3.65
N ILE A 171 18.97 15.24 4.89
CA ILE A 171 18.74 16.05 6.11
C ILE A 171 19.58 17.34 6.10
N GLY A 172 20.66 17.38 5.32
CA GLY A 172 21.53 18.54 5.17
C GLY A 172 21.12 19.54 4.07
N ARG A 173 20.01 19.28 3.32
CA ARG A 173 19.52 20.12 2.22
C ARG A 173 18.20 20.82 2.49
N ALA A 174 17.59 20.59 3.66
CA ALA A 174 16.35 21.24 4.09
C ALA A 174 16.58 22.57 4.79
#